data_3964253f6163374ed19d63b10585c49b
#
_entry.id   3964253f6163374ed19d63b10585c49b
#
_cell.length_a   1.000
_cell.length_b   1.000
_cell.length_c   1.000
_cell.angle_alpha   90.00
_cell.angle_beta   90.00
_cell.angle_gamma   90.00
#
_symmetry.space_group_name_H-M   'P 1'
#
loop_
_entity.id
_entity.type
_entity.pdbx_description
1 polymer ?
#
loop_
_entity_poly.entity_id
_entity_poly.type
_entity_poly.pdbx_seq_one_letter_code
_entity_poly.pdbx_strand_id
1 'polypeptide(L)'
;MVAKKLKKQLHFTLFTFPPFVHHYPDGWRHPQEMLGGIYNPLEPEIWARVARTLESMKVDAFFVGDGGAIYNSNENSPSTSLHYGSQTIEFFAPQFVSMVTAMAPTLGAVSTVNTEELNPWTFSRMAQTMDHLTKGRVGFNIVTGLNPGGLADNLGVEVREHDARYERAEEFLEVCYALWQSWDSDALVRDKERSLFADPKKVREVNYNGRHFQCRGPSQLPRSPQEIPVLFQAGQSPRGRQFAARHAEGVFTISPDLPAMQSYYRDVKDRLVNEGRRKSDLAILTGIFPIVGSSESAAQEKYEQLVELATPEAGLAWCSGYASYNFAQVPFDTKLSE
;
A
#
# COMPACT_ATOMS: atom_id res chain seq x y z
N MET A 1 -23.53 -18.13 32.84
CA MET A 1 -22.25 -18.03 32.14
C MET A 1 -22.06 -16.56 31.74
N VAL A 2 -21.15 -15.84 32.41
CA VAL A 2 -20.82 -14.46 32.07
C VAL A 2 -19.97 -14.51 30.80
N ALA A 3 -20.49 -14.03 29.70
CA ALA A 3 -19.74 -13.88 28.45
C ALA A 3 -18.50 -13.03 28.74
N LYS A 4 -17.32 -13.62 28.69
CA LYS A 4 -16.04 -12.91 28.77
C LYS A 4 -16.06 -11.89 27.61
N LYS A 5 -16.23 -10.60 27.92
CA LYS A 5 -16.02 -9.53 26.93
C LYS A 5 -14.60 -9.73 26.38
N LEU A 6 -14.49 -10.18 25.15
CA LEU A 6 -13.22 -10.19 24.42
C LEU A 6 -12.65 -8.76 24.49
N LYS A 7 -11.47 -8.62 25.11
CA LYS A 7 -10.75 -7.34 25.06
C LYS A 7 -10.52 -7.00 23.60
N LYS A 8 -10.95 -5.81 23.18
CA LYS A 8 -10.63 -5.31 21.83
C LYS A 8 -9.11 -5.24 21.72
N GLN A 9 -8.56 -5.95 20.75
CA GLN A 9 -7.14 -5.89 20.43
C GLN A 9 -6.91 -4.69 19.50
N LEU A 10 -5.85 -3.93 19.78
CA LEU A 10 -5.35 -2.92 18.85
C LEU A 10 -4.40 -3.59 17.88
N HIS A 11 -4.46 -3.16 16.62
CA HIS A 11 -3.55 -3.58 15.57
C HIS A 11 -2.68 -2.41 15.16
N PHE A 12 -1.38 -2.65 15.03
CA PHE A 12 -0.40 -1.66 14.65
C PHE A 12 0.32 -2.07 13.38
N THR A 13 0.46 -1.14 12.46
CA THR A 13 1.28 -1.30 11.26
C THR A 13 2.27 -0.16 11.19
N LEU A 14 3.51 -0.42 10.78
CA LEU A 14 4.41 0.64 10.34
C LEU A 14 4.14 0.89 8.86
N PHE A 15 3.68 2.10 8.54
CA PHE A 15 3.57 2.56 7.16
C PHE A 15 4.83 3.36 6.78
N THR A 16 5.42 3.03 5.65
CA THR A 16 6.54 3.80 5.09
C THR A 16 6.62 3.63 3.58
N PHE A 17 7.30 4.58 2.97
CA PHE A 17 7.91 4.41 1.66
C PHE A 17 9.41 4.21 1.91
N PRO A 18 10.06 3.18 1.43
CA PRO A 18 11.52 3.14 1.46
C PRO A 18 12.09 4.18 0.49
N PRO A 19 12.86 5.15 0.96
CA PRO A 19 13.50 5.36 2.25
C PRO A 19 12.60 5.99 3.35
N PHE A 20 13.08 5.98 4.59
CA PHE A 20 12.34 6.27 5.81
C PHE A 20 11.64 7.64 5.92
N VAL A 21 12.06 8.64 5.18
CA VAL A 21 11.65 10.05 5.38
C VAL A 21 10.85 10.61 4.22
N HIS A 22 10.20 9.76 3.51
CA HIS A 22 9.51 10.05 2.28
C HIS A 22 8.44 11.17 2.37
N HIS A 23 7.64 11.19 3.43
CA HIS A 23 6.62 12.21 3.65
C HIS A 23 7.11 13.40 4.44
N TYR A 24 8.42 13.52 4.63
CA TYR A 24 9.02 14.59 5.37
C TYR A 24 10.03 15.35 4.48
N PRO A 25 9.67 16.54 3.98
CA PRO A 25 10.57 17.33 3.13
C PRO A 25 11.90 17.55 3.83
N ASP A 26 13.01 17.31 3.13
CA ASP A 26 14.38 17.44 3.65
C ASP A 26 14.74 16.57 4.87
N GLY A 27 13.90 15.62 5.24
CA GLY A 27 14.11 14.77 6.43
C GLY A 27 15.41 13.98 6.42
N TRP A 28 15.98 13.70 5.25
CA TRP A 28 17.28 13.06 5.07
C TRP A 28 18.45 13.88 5.67
N ARG A 29 18.24 15.17 5.91
CA ARG A 29 19.22 16.08 6.51
C ARG A 29 19.23 16.00 8.05
N HIS A 30 18.37 15.21 8.67
CA HIS A 30 18.27 15.14 10.13
C HIS A 30 19.60 14.71 10.76
N PRO A 31 20.20 15.49 11.68
CA PRO A 31 21.53 15.23 12.21
C PRO A 31 21.62 14.00 13.11
N GLN A 32 20.52 13.60 13.73
CA GLN A 32 20.45 12.31 14.42
C GLN A 32 20.20 11.25 13.35
N GLU A 33 21.28 10.73 12.88
CA GLU A 33 21.30 9.69 11.87
C GLU A 33 20.32 8.58 12.24
N MET A 34 19.31 8.44 11.41
CA MET A 34 18.33 7.41 11.58
C MET A 34 19.04 6.08 11.66
N LEU A 35 18.84 5.35 12.77
CA LEU A 35 19.39 4.01 13.01
C LEU A 35 20.92 3.94 13.30
N GLY A 36 21.48 4.98 13.94
CA GLY A 36 22.84 4.93 14.50
C GLY A 36 23.95 5.10 13.49
N GLY A 37 23.88 6.13 12.69
CA GLY A 37 25.03 6.67 11.96
C GLY A 37 25.23 6.14 10.56
N ILE A 38 24.30 5.34 10.02
CA ILE A 38 24.44 4.80 8.67
C ILE A 38 23.11 4.98 7.94
N TYR A 39 22.98 6.12 7.25
CA TYR A 39 21.88 6.33 6.35
C TYR A 39 22.31 5.94 4.92
N ASN A 40 22.10 4.68 4.59
CA ASN A 40 22.07 4.24 3.20
C ASN A 40 20.80 3.40 2.99
N PRO A 41 19.72 3.99 2.48
CA PRO A 41 18.45 3.27 2.32
C PRO A 41 18.54 2.09 1.35
N LEU A 42 19.64 1.97 0.60
CA LEU A 42 19.89 0.87 -0.32
C LEU A 42 20.50 -0.34 0.37
N GLU A 43 20.91 -0.23 1.64
CA GLU A 43 21.50 -1.35 2.38
C GLU A 43 20.41 -2.26 2.97
N PRO A 44 20.37 -3.55 2.60
CA PRO A 44 19.36 -4.48 3.07
C PRO A 44 19.42 -4.75 4.58
N GLU A 45 20.58 -4.56 5.21
CA GLU A 45 20.81 -4.77 6.65
C GLU A 45 19.99 -3.81 7.50
N ILE A 46 19.79 -2.58 7.04
CA ILE A 46 18.94 -1.58 7.71
C ILE A 46 17.51 -2.11 7.78
N TRP A 47 16.99 -2.56 6.66
CA TRP A 47 15.62 -3.05 6.56
C TRP A 47 15.42 -4.37 7.31
N ALA A 48 16.44 -5.23 7.33
CA ALA A 48 16.46 -6.43 8.15
C ALA A 48 16.35 -6.09 9.64
N ARG A 49 17.06 -5.06 10.09
CA ARG A 49 17.00 -4.57 11.48
C ARG A 49 15.63 -4.00 11.81
N VAL A 50 15.07 -3.16 10.93
CA VAL A 50 13.71 -2.61 11.09
C VAL A 50 12.69 -3.74 11.20
N ALA A 51 12.68 -4.68 10.27
CA ALA A 51 11.75 -5.79 10.25
C ALA A 51 11.81 -6.63 11.54
N ARG A 52 13.00 -7.00 11.99
CA ARG A 52 13.19 -7.73 13.26
C ARG A 52 12.76 -6.92 14.48
N THR A 53 12.99 -5.60 14.47
CA THR A 53 12.54 -4.72 15.54
C THR A 53 11.01 -4.69 15.62
N LEU A 54 10.32 -4.49 14.50
CA LEU A 54 8.85 -4.53 14.42
C LEU A 54 8.30 -5.87 14.90
N GLU A 55 8.92 -6.97 14.47
CA GLU A 55 8.55 -8.32 14.91
C GLU A 55 8.69 -8.49 16.42
N SER A 56 9.79 -8.02 17.00
CA SER A 56 10.04 -8.08 18.46
C SER A 56 9.03 -7.24 19.26
N MET A 57 8.60 -6.11 18.70
CA MET A 57 7.59 -5.21 19.27
C MET A 57 6.15 -5.72 19.09
N LYS A 58 5.94 -6.85 18.40
CA LYS A 58 4.62 -7.41 18.10
C LYS A 58 3.75 -6.48 17.25
N VAL A 59 4.37 -5.70 16.37
CA VAL A 59 3.67 -4.97 15.32
C VAL A 59 3.07 -5.99 14.34
N ASP A 60 1.82 -5.79 13.92
CA ASP A 60 1.11 -6.77 13.10
C ASP A 60 1.67 -6.84 11.67
N ALA A 61 2.00 -5.69 11.07
CA ALA A 61 2.51 -5.67 9.70
C ALA A 61 3.42 -4.47 9.41
N PHE A 62 4.28 -4.69 8.42
CA PHE A 62 5.04 -3.66 7.73
C PHE A 62 4.30 -3.27 6.45
N PHE A 63 3.76 -2.05 6.38
CA PHE A 63 2.99 -1.56 5.25
C PHE A 63 3.87 -0.66 4.37
N VAL A 64 4.06 -1.05 3.13
CA VAL A 64 4.97 -0.39 2.18
C VAL A 64 4.18 0.33 1.11
N GLY A 65 4.35 1.66 1.07
CA GLY A 65 3.86 2.50 -0.01
C GLY A 65 4.73 2.38 -1.25
N ASP A 66 4.17 2.74 -2.40
CA ASP A 66 4.86 2.78 -3.69
C ASP A 66 4.24 3.89 -4.55
N GLY A 67 5.04 4.85 -4.97
CA GLY A 67 4.62 5.98 -5.81
C GLY A 67 4.84 5.72 -7.30
N GLY A 68 5.72 4.80 -7.64
CA GLY A 68 6.01 4.35 -9.00
C GLY A 68 6.84 5.31 -9.85
N ALA A 69 7.05 6.57 -9.42
CA ALA A 69 7.86 7.54 -10.16
C ALA A 69 8.35 8.70 -9.29
N ILE A 70 9.47 9.32 -9.68
CA ILE A 70 9.95 10.56 -9.08
C ILE A 70 8.98 11.69 -9.42
N TYR A 71 8.60 12.51 -8.45
CA TYR A 71 7.72 13.64 -8.68
C TYR A 71 8.33 14.65 -9.65
N ASN A 72 7.59 15.00 -10.69
CA ASN A 72 8.02 15.94 -11.75
C ASN A 72 7.04 17.09 -11.98
N SER A 73 5.96 17.19 -11.20
CA SER A 73 4.93 18.22 -11.41
C SER A 73 5.41 19.62 -11.06
N ASN A 74 6.41 19.75 -10.16
CA ASN A 74 7.02 21.03 -9.87
C ASN A 74 7.90 21.46 -11.07
N GLU A 75 7.60 22.60 -11.68
CA GLU A 75 8.29 23.11 -12.87
C GLU A 75 8.33 22.15 -14.07
N ASN A 76 7.46 21.14 -14.10
CA ASN A 76 7.46 20.05 -15.08
C ASN A 76 8.82 19.33 -15.19
N SER A 77 9.51 19.16 -14.07
CA SER A 77 10.85 18.59 -14.00
C SER A 77 11.06 17.79 -12.70
N PRO A 78 11.78 16.68 -12.73
CA PRO A 78 12.17 15.96 -11.51
C PRO A 78 13.29 16.67 -10.73
N SER A 79 13.86 17.76 -11.25
CA SER A 79 15.07 18.40 -10.71
C SER A 79 14.90 18.82 -9.25
N THR A 80 13.79 19.45 -8.89
CA THR A 80 13.52 19.90 -7.52
C THR A 80 13.35 18.71 -6.57
N SER A 81 12.62 17.67 -7.00
CA SER A 81 12.47 16.44 -6.21
C SER A 81 13.80 15.72 -5.99
N LEU A 82 14.65 15.65 -7.00
CA LEU A 82 16.00 15.10 -6.91
C LEU A 82 16.90 15.93 -5.98
N HIS A 83 16.83 17.28 -6.09
CA HIS A 83 17.64 18.16 -5.27
C HIS A 83 17.33 18.01 -3.78
N TYR A 84 16.06 17.93 -3.41
CA TYR A 84 15.62 17.88 -2.02
C TYR A 84 15.34 16.45 -1.51
N GLY A 85 15.54 15.43 -2.32
CA GLY A 85 15.30 14.03 -1.94
C GLY A 85 13.83 13.66 -1.77
N SER A 86 12.91 14.38 -2.45
CA SER A 86 11.48 14.12 -2.37
C SER A 86 11.08 13.02 -3.35
N GLN A 87 10.53 11.90 -2.87
CA GLN A 87 10.12 10.75 -3.71
C GLN A 87 11.23 10.25 -4.67
N THR A 88 12.48 10.24 -4.20
CA THR A 88 13.62 10.12 -5.12
C THR A 88 14.23 8.73 -5.15
N ILE A 89 14.19 7.99 -4.03
CA ILE A 89 14.59 6.59 -3.96
C ILE A 89 13.39 5.81 -3.49
N GLU A 90 12.81 5.00 -4.35
CA GLU A 90 11.74 4.07 -4.03
C GLU A 90 12.08 2.68 -4.51
N PHE A 91 11.91 1.70 -3.63
CA PHE A 91 11.95 0.31 -4.02
C PHE A 91 10.58 -0.13 -4.53
N PHE A 92 10.57 -1.00 -5.52
CA PHE A 92 9.34 -1.66 -5.94
C PHE A 92 8.79 -2.51 -4.77
N ALA A 93 7.62 -2.12 -4.26
CA ALA A 93 7.09 -2.62 -3.01
C ALA A 93 6.96 -4.15 -2.94
N PRO A 94 6.52 -4.89 -3.99
CA PRO A 94 6.41 -6.34 -3.92
C PRO A 94 7.73 -7.08 -3.67
N GLN A 95 8.83 -6.67 -4.33
CA GLN A 95 10.15 -7.26 -4.07
C GLN A 95 10.65 -6.93 -2.69
N PHE A 96 10.49 -5.68 -2.26
CA PHE A 96 10.92 -5.24 -0.94
C PHE A 96 10.18 -6.00 0.17
N VAL A 97 8.86 -6.14 0.07
CA VAL A 97 8.04 -6.90 1.02
C VAL A 97 8.45 -8.37 1.08
N SER A 98 8.80 -8.98 -0.05
CA SER A 98 9.29 -10.36 -0.09
C SER A 98 10.58 -10.54 0.70
N MET A 99 11.50 -9.58 0.62
CA MET A 99 12.74 -9.57 1.42
C MET A 99 12.43 -9.41 2.92
N VAL A 100 11.61 -8.44 3.29
CA VAL A 100 11.24 -8.14 4.68
C VAL A 100 10.60 -9.35 5.36
N THR A 101 9.67 -10.02 4.70
CA THR A 101 8.96 -11.20 5.25
C THR A 101 9.87 -12.42 5.41
N ALA A 102 10.94 -12.53 4.61
CA ALA A 102 11.95 -13.55 4.79
C ALA A 102 12.85 -13.29 6.00
N MET A 103 13.09 -12.02 6.33
CA MET A 103 13.95 -11.59 7.45
C MET A 103 13.23 -11.55 8.80
N ALA A 104 11.89 -11.48 8.80
CA ALA A 104 11.03 -11.45 9.99
C ALA A 104 9.88 -12.45 9.81
N PRO A 105 10.07 -13.73 10.21
CA PRO A 105 9.20 -14.84 9.82
C PRO A 105 7.80 -14.84 10.47
N THR A 106 7.53 -13.95 11.42
CA THR A 106 6.19 -13.79 12.04
C THR A 106 5.53 -12.46 11.72
N LEU A 107 6.27 -11.51 11.14
CA LEU A 107 5.75 -10.19 10.77
C LEU A 107 4.89 -10.32 9.51
N GLY A 108 3.70 -9.73 9.53
CA GLY A 108 2.91 -9.50 8.34
C GLY A 108 3.50 -8.38 7.47
N ALA A 109 3.17 -8.36 6.20
CA ALA A 109 3.57 -7.26 5.34
C ALA A 109 2.49 -6.93 4.29
N VAL A 110 2.35 -5.63 3.99
CA VAL A 110 1.41 -5.13 3.00
C VAL A 110 2.20 -4.41 1.92
N SER A 111 2.02 -4.84 0.68
CA SER A 111 2.65 -4.25 -0.50
C SER A 111 1.66 -3.38 -1.25
N THR A 112 2.03 -2.15 -1.57
CA THR A 112 1.25 -1.33 -2.50
C THR A 112 1.42 -1.84 -3.93
N VAL A 113 0.32 -1.89 -4.65
CA VAL A 113 0.24 -2.33 -6.06
C VAL A 113 -0.67 -1.38 -6.83
N ASN A 114 -0.13 -0.83 -7.90
CA ASN A 114 -0.87 0.05 -8.79
C ASN A 114 -1.50 -0.77 -9.94
N THR A 115 -2.81 -0.69 -10.08
CA THR A 115 -3.54 -1.41 -11.13
C THR A 115 -3.24 -0.90 -12.54
N GLU A 116 -2.74 0.33 -12.69
CA GLU A 116 -2.32 0.87 -13.99
C GLU A 116 -0.98 0.28 -14.45
N GLU A 117 -0.12 -0.11 -13.50
CA GLU A 117 1.22 -0.61 -13.75
C GLU A 117 1.24 -2.11 -14.07
N LEU A 118 0.38 -2.89 -13.42
CA LEU A 118 0.39 -4.34 -13.54
C LEU A 118 -0.82 -4.88 -14.34
N ASN A 119 -0.57 -5.98 -15.04
CA ASN A 119 -1.63 -6.81 -15.61
C ASN A 119 -2.19 -7.76 -14.53
N PRO A 120 -3.49 -8.03 -14.47
CA PRO A 120 -4.09 -8.88 -13.43
C PRO A 120 -3.58 -10.33 -13.43
N TRP A 121 -3.16 -10.89 -14.57
CA TRP A 121 -2.49 -12.19 -14.63
C TRP A 121 -1.17 -12.17 -13.89
N THR A 122 -0.33 -11.18 -14.16
CA THR A 122 0.99 -11.02 -13.54
C THR A 122 0.84 -10.79 -12.04
N PHE A 123 -0.07 -9.90 -11.64
CA PHE A 123 -0.35 -9.61 -10.24
C PHE A 123 -0.90 -10.83 -9.50
N SER A 124 -1.89 -11.52 -10.06
CA SER A 124 -2.47 -12.72 -9.43
C SER A 124 -1.41 -13.78 -9.14
N ARG A 125 -0.53 -14.05 -10.11
CA ARG A 125 0.57 -14.99 -9.96
C ARG A 125 1.59 -14.54 -8.90
N MET A 126 1.94 -13.27 -8.91
CA MET A 126 2.84 -12.67 -7.91
C MET A 126 2.25 -12.78 -6.51
N ALA A 127 0.98 -12.38 -6.33
CA ALA A 127 0.28 -12.41 -5.05
C ALA A 127 0.18 -13.82 -4.48
N GLN A 128 -0.20 -14.82 -5.28
CA GLN A 128 -0.22 -16.22 -4.84
C GLN A 128 1.19 -16.73 -4.49
N THR A 129 2.20 -16.36 -5.26
CA THR A 129 3.59 -16.75 -4.96
C THR A 129 4.01 -16.21 -3.60
N MET A 130 3.78 -14.91 -3.36
CA MET A 130 4.12 -14.27 -2.09
C MET A 130 3.33 -14.88 -0.94
N ASP A 131 2.04 -15.17 -1.13
CA ASP A 131 1.19 -15.78 -0.11
C ASP A 131 1.67 -17.20 0.27
N HIS A 132 2.04 -18.02 -0.71
CA HIS A 132 2.66 -19.33 -0.44
C HIS A 132 3.99 -19.22 0.31
N LEU A 133 4.89 -18.35 -0.14
CA LEU A 133 6.23 -18.20 0.45
C LEU A 133 6.19 -17.59 1.84
N THR A 134 5.24 -16.69 2.09
CA THR A 134 5.04 -16.08 3.41
C THR A 134 4.14 -16.89 4.34
N LYS A 135 3.53 -17.98 3.86
CA LYS A 135 2.57 -18.79 4.62
C LYS A 135 1.39 -17.97 5.13
N GLY A 136 0.81 -17.16 4.26
CA GLY A 136 -0.40 -16.39 4.58
C GLY A 136 -0.14 -15.09 5.36
N ARG A 137 1.01 -14.42 5.17
CA ARG A 137 1.35 -13.20 5.91
C ARG A 137 1.48 -11.96 5.02
N VAL A 138 1.02 -12.01 3.79
CA VAL A 138 1.08 -10.89 2.86
C VAL A 138 -0.31 -10.33 2.57
N GLY A 139 -0.39 -9.01 2.47
CA GLY A 139 -1.55 -8.29 1.96
C GLY A 139 -1.14 -7.33 0.85
N PHE A 140 -2.11 -6.82 0.11
CA PHE A 140 -1.88 -5.91 -0.99
C PHE A 140 -2.77 -4.67 -0.88
N ASN A 141 -2.13 -3.50 -0.88
CA ASN A 141 -2.83 -2.22 -0.98
C ASN A 141 -3.05 -1.91 -2.46
N ILE A 142 -4.28 -2.04 -2.90
CA ILE A 142 -4.65 -1.84 -4.30
C ILE A 142 -4.92 -0.36 -4.53
N VAL A 143 -4.07 0.28 -5.33
CA VAL A 143 -4.24 1.68 -5.72
C VAL A 143 -4.51 1.80 -7.22
N THR A 144 -5.28 2.82 -7.58
CA THR A 144 -5.63 3.10 -8.98
C THR A 144 -4.70 4.13 -9.63
N GLY A 145 -3.62 4.47 -8.92
CA GLY A 145 -2.66 5.48 -9.34
C GLY A 145 -3.19 6.91 -9.27
N LEU A 146 -2.40 7.75 -8.65
CA LEU A 146 -2.26 9.14 -9.07
C LEU A 146 -1.31 9.12 -10.27
N ASN A 147 -1.14 10.22 -10.99
CA ASN A 147 -0.03 10.33 -11.96
C ASN A 147 1.09 11.22 -11.37
N PRO A 148 1.61 10.92 -10.16
CA PRO A 148 2.72 11.67 -9.64
C PRO A 148 3.94 11.34 -10.49
N GLY A 149 4.71 12.34 -10.82
CA GLY A 149 5.98 12.12 -11.48
C GLY A 149 5.93 11.54 -12.89
N GLY A 150 4.78 11.64 -13.59
CA GLY A 150 4.69 11.13 -14.95
C GLY A 150 4.74 9.61 -15.05
N LEU A 151 4.20 8.89 -14.08
CA LEU A 151 4.13 7.42 -14.13
C LEU A 151 3.48 6.93 -15.44
N ALA A 152 2.41 7.58 -15.90
CA ALA A 152 1.76 7.23 -17.14
C ALA A 152 2.72 7.38 -18.34
N ASP A 153 3.55 8.44 -18.36
CA ASP A 153 4.56 8.65 -19.41
C ASP A 153 5.62 7.53 -19.37
N ASN A 154 6.06 7.14 -18.18
CA ASN A 154 7.02 6.03 -18.00
C ASN A 154 6.45 4.68 -18.46
N LEU A 155 5.14 4.49 -18.33
CA LEU A 155 4.45 3.29 -18.80
C LEU A 155 4.03 3.36 -20.27
N GLY A 156 4.10 4.55 -20.91
CA GLY A 156 3.63 4.76 -22.27
C GLY A 156 2.11 4.64 -22.41
N VAL A 157 1.36 5.05 -21.39
CA VAL A 157 -0.11 4.98 -21.35
C VAL A 157 -0.73 6.36 -21.15
N GLU A 158 -1.97 6.52 -21.59
CA GLU A 158 -2.72 7.74 -21.31
C GLU A 158 -3.20 7.79 -19.85
N VAL A 159 -3.21 8.98 -19.27
CA VAL A 159 -3.79 9.25 -17.96
C VAL A 159 -5.30 9.12 -18.04
N ARG A 160 -5.88 8.16 -17.35
CA ARG A 160 -7.32 7.98 -17.27
C ARG A 160 -7.94 8.91 -16.25
N GLU A 161 -9.18 9.31 -16.53
CA GLU A 161 -10.02 9.99 -15.55
C GLU A 161 -10.18 9.17 -14.27
N HIS A 162 -10.39 9.88 -13.15
CA HIS A 162 -10.42 9.29 -11.82
C HIS A 162 -11.37 8.07 -11.73
N ASP A 163 -12.62 8.21 -12.15
CA ASP A 163 -13.60 7.13 -12.00
C ASP A 163 -13.35 5.98 -12.98
N ALA A 164 -12.84 6.28 -14.19
CA ALA A 164 -12.42 5.26 -15.16
C ALA A 164 -11.26 4.39 -14.65
N ARG A 165 -10.36 4.94 -13.83
CA ARG A 165 -9.32 4.12 -13.15
C ARG A 165 -9.93 3.12 -12.17
N TYR A 166 -10.96 3.52 -11.42
CA TYR A 166 -11.67 2.59 -10.53
C TYR A 166 -12.48 1.54 -11.30
N GLU A 167 -13.10 1.88 -12.42
CA GLU A 167 -13.77 0.88 -13.28
C GLU A 167 -12.79 -0.19 -13.75
N ARG A 168 -11.61 0.23 -14.18
CA ARG A 168 -10.55 -0.70 -14.57
C ARG A 168 -10.03 -1.53 -13.39
N ALA A 169 -9.92 -0.94 -12.19
CA ALA A 169 -9.49 -1.64 -10.99
C ALA A 169 -10.54 -2.69 -10.52
N GLU A 170 -11.84 -2.43 -10.69
CA GLU A 170 -12.89 -3.42 -10.45
C GLU A 170 -12.67 -4.65 -11.34
N GLU A 171 -12.54 -4.43 -12.64
CA GLU A 171 -12.33 -5.51 -13.61
C GLU A 171 -10.98 -6.24 -13.37
N PHE A 172 -9.95 -5.50 -12.97
CA PHE A 172 -8.66 -6.07 -12.56
C PHE A 172 -8.82 -7.08 -11.41
N LEU A 173 -9.57 -6.72 -10.36
CA LEU A 173 -9.81 -7.61 -9.23
C LEU A 173 -10.75 -8.78 -9.59
N GLU A 174 -11.73 -8.57 -10.45
CA GLU A 174 -12.59 -9.67 -10.95
C GLU A 174 -11.74 -10.77 -11.62
N VAL A 175 -10.80 -10.39 -12.48
CA VAL A 175 -9.86 -11.34 -13.10
C VAL A 175 -9.00 -12.02 -12.04
N CYS A 176 -8.51 -11.28 -11.06
CA CYS A 176 -7.70 -11.84 -9.98
C CYS A 176 -8.48 -12.86 -9.14
N TYR A 177 -9.69 -12.54 -8.74
CA TYR A 177 -10.56 -13.47 -7.98
C TYR A 177 -10.84 -14.74 -8.78
N ALA A 178 -11.16 -14.61 -10.07
CA ALA A 178 -11.38 -15.75 -10.93
C ALA A 178 -10.13 -16.66 -11.04
N LEU A 179 -8.94 -16.06 -11.13
CA LEU A 179 -7.66 -16.79 -11.17
C LEU A 179 -7.36 -17.48 -9.84
N TRP A 180 -7.48 -16.77 -8.69
CA TRP A 180 -7.20 -17.32 -7.36
C TRP A 180 -8.13 -18.49 -7.01
N GLN A 181 -9.35 -18.50 -7.56
CA GLN A 181 -10.35 -19.54 -7.33
C GLN A 181 -10.42 -20.59 -8.46
N SER A 182 -9.51 -20.50 -9.45
CA SER A 182 -9.53 -21.41 -10.61
C SER A 182 -9.16 -22.87 -10.29
N TRP A 183 -8.52 -23.12 -9.15
CA TRP A 183 -8.23 -24.44 -8.59
C TRP A 183 -9.16 -24.73 -7.41
N ASP A 184 -9.74 -25.91 -7.34
CA ASP A 184 -10.40 -26.37 -6.11
C ASP A 184 -9.34 -26.66 -5.03
N SER A 185 -9.71 -26.57 -3.76
CA SER A 185 -8.77 -26.73 -2.65
C SER A 185 -8.09 -28.11 -2.61
N ASP A 186 -8.74 -29.12 -3.15
CA ASP A 186 -8.27 -30.50 -3.23
C ASP A 186 -7.82 -30.93 -4.64
N ALA A 187 -7.63 -29.96 -5.55
CA ALA A 187 -7.19 -30.25 -6.92
C ALA A 187 -5.77 -30.82 -6.99
N LEU A 188 -4.88 -30.43 -6.05
CA LEU A 188 -3.50 -30.88 -5.99
C LEU A 188 -3.38 -32.24 -5.29
N VAL A 189 -3.30 -33.34 -6.04
CA VAL A 189 -3.38 -34.72 -5.53
C VAL A 189 -2.00 -35.28 -5.13
N ARG A 190 -1.00 -35.17 -6.00
CA ARG A 190 0.37 -35.68 -5.82
C ARG A 190 0.45 -37.20 -5.58
N ASP A 191 -0.42 -37.97 -6.23
CA ASP A 191 -0.43 -39.42 -6.17
C ASP A 191 0.65 -39.99 -7.10
N LYS A 192 1.70 -40.53 -6.51
CA LYS A 192 2.86 -41.07 -7.25
C LYS A 192 2.55 -42.40 -7.91
N GLU A 193 1.69 -43.21 -7.31
CA GLU A 193 1.36 -44.56 -7.82
C GLU A 193 0.49 -44.45 -9.09
N ARG A 194 -0.46 -43.53 -9.10
CA ARG A 194 -1.32 -43.26 -10.24
C ARG A 194 -0.75 -42.25 -11.24
N SER A 195 0.46 -41.70 -10.98
CA SER A 195 1.04 -40.61 -11.77
C SER A 195 0.10 -39.42 -11.92
N LEU A 196 -0.70 -39.15 -10.89
CA LEU A 196 -1.67 -38.06 -10.86
C LEU A 196 -1.16 -36.91 -10.00
N PHE A 197 -0.68 -35.86 -10.63
CA PHE A 197 -0.18 -34.66 -9.93
C PHE A 197 -1.30 -33.76 -9.43
N ALA A 198 -2.26 -33.45 -10.30
CA ALA A 198 -3.45 -32.70 -9.99
C ALA A 198 -4.66 -33.27 -10.76
N ASP A 199 -5.86 -33.13 -10.20
CA ASP A 199 -7.08 -33.51 -10.89
C ASP A 199 -7.48 -32.40 -11.88
N PRO A 200 -7.37 -32.65 -13.22
CA PRO A 200 -7.67 -31.61 -14.21
C PRO A 200 -9.15 -31.20 -14.24
N LYS A 201 -10.06 -32.00 -13.67
CA LYS A 201 -11.48 -31.66 -13.56
C LYS A 201 -11.74 -30.62 -12.47
N LYS A 202 -10.80 -30.42 -11.57
CA LYS A 202 -10.85 -29.48 -10.46
C LYS A 202 -10.05 -28.20 -10.72
N VAL A 203 -9.60 -28.01 -11.96
CA VAL A 203 -8.88 -26.80 -12.42
C VAL A 203 -9.63 -26.23 -13.61
N ARG A 204 -10.11 -25.00 -13.49
CA ARG A 204 -11.02 -24.39 -14.47
C ARG A 204 -10.35 -23.24 -15.22
N GLU A 205 -10.49 -23.21 -16.54
CA GLU A 205 -10.22 -22.00 -17.31
C GLU A 205 -11.14 -20.87 -16.87
N VAL A 206 -10.60 -19.67 -16.74
CA VAL A 206 -11.33 -18.48 -16.30
C VAL A 206 -12.16 -17.92 -17.46
N ASN A 207 -11.58 -17.87 -18.66
CA ASN A 207 -12.19 -17.39 -19.90
C ASN A 207 -12.83 -15.99 -19.74
N TYR A 208 -12.15 -15.10 -18.99
CA TYR A 208 -12.60 -13.73 -18.77
C TYR A 208 -12.46 -12.90 -20.03
N ASN A 209 -13.52 -12.17 -20.40
CA ASN A 209 -13.54 -11.28 -21.55
C ASN A 209 -14.28 -9.98 -21.19
N GLY A 210 -13.54 -9.04 -20.63
CA GLY A 210 -14.03 -7.73 -20.18
C GLY A 210 -13.68 -6.60 -21.12
N ARG A 211 -13.99 -5.39 -20.68
CA ARG A 211 -13.69 -4.14 -21.40
C ARG A 211 -12.19 -3.81 -21.40
N HIS A 212 -11.55 -4.04 -20.27
CA HIS A 212 -10.16 -3.65 -20.03
C HIS A 212 -9.21 -4.84 -20.09
N PHE A 213 -9.68 -6.04 -19.78
CA PHE A 213 -8.85 -7.23 -19.68
C PHE A 213 -9.46 -8.45 -20.35
N GLN A 214 -8.57 -9.29 -20.84
CA GLN A 214 -8.91 -10.64 -21.31
C GLN A 214 -7.97 -11.63 -20.65
N CYS A 215 -8.49 -12.72 -20.11
CA CYS A 215 -7.69 -13.74 -19.46
C CYS A 215 -8.31 -15.13 -19.63
N ARG A 216 -7.57 -16.03 -20.24
CA ARG A 216 -8.02 -17.40 -20.38
C ARG A 216 -7.86 -18.21 -19.09
N GLY A 217 -6.75 -18.05 -18.38
CA GLY A 217 -6.43 -18.87 -17.20
C GLY A 217 -6.20 -20.34 -17.57
N PRO A 218 -6.23 -21.28 -16.59
CA PRO A 218 -6.34 -21.05 -15.13
C PRO A 218 -5.10 -20.41 -14.54
N SER A 219 -5.11 -20.13 -13.23
CA SER A 219 -3.88 -19.77 -12.51
C SER A 219 -2.83 -20.88 -12.65
N GLN A 220 -1.57 -20.48 -12.66
CA GLN A 220 -0.45 -21.43 -12.67
C GLN A 220 -0.21 -22.11 -11.31
N LEU A 221 -0.74 -21.52 -10.24
CA LEU A 221 -0.57 -21.98 -8.87
C LEU A 221 -1.89 -22.50 -8.30
N PRO A 222 -1.85 -23.51 -7.43
CA PRO A 222 -3.02 -23.91 -6.66
C PRO A 222 -3.37 -22.81 -5.64
N ARG A 223 -4.52 -22.95 -4.97
CA ARG A 223 -4.92 -22.00 -3.91
C ARG A 223 -3.81 -21.82 -2.89
N SER A 224 -3.55 -20.56 -2.57
CA SER A 224 -2.59 -20.18 -1.54
C SER A 224 -3.19 -20.25 -0.13
N PRO A 225 -2.39 -20.13 0.94
CA PRO A 225 -2.86 -20.28 2.32
C PRO A 225 -4.04 -19.37 2.70
N GLN A 226 -4.10 -18.16 2.17
CA GLN A 226 -5.22 -17.24 2.40
C GLN A 226 -6.36 -17.41 1.39
N GLU A 227 -6.19 -18.25 0.38
CA GLU A 227 -7.07 -18.41 -0.79
C GLU A 227 -7.17 -17.12 -1.62
N ILE A 228 -7.64 -16.06 -1.03
CA ILE A 228 -7.61 -14.68 -1.52
C ILE A 228 -6.71 -13.89 -0.58
N PRO A 229 -5.58 -13.34 -1.06
CA PRO A 229 -4.71 -12.48 -0.25
C PRO A 229 -5.47 -11.29 0.32
N VAL A 230 -5.14 -10.86 1.55
CA VAL A 230 -5.78 -9.72 2.19
C VAL A 230 -5.60 -8.46 1.35
N LEU A 231 -6.70 -7.77 1.07
CA LEU A 231 -6.70 -6.55 0.28
C LEU A 231 -6.86 -5.31 1.16
N PHE A 232 -6.02 -4.33 0.90
CA PHE A 232 -6.07 -3.00 1.49
C PHE A 232 -6.42 -1.97 0.43
N GLN A 233 -6.88 -0.80 0.89
CA GLN A 233 -7.15 0.34 0.05
C GLN A 233 -6.91 1.65 0.82
N ALA A 234 -6.54 2.73 0.13
CA ALA A 234 -6.22 4.02 0.75
C ALA A 234 -7.02 5.21 0.18
N GLY A 235 -8.05 4.97 -0.62
CA GLY A 235 -8.82 6.01 -1.31
C GLY A 235 -9.69 6.84 -0.37
N GLN A 236 -9.56 8.16 -0.51
CA GLN A 236 -10.32 9.13 0.27
C GLN A 236 -11.59 9.62 -0.45
N SER A 237 -11.64 9.53 -1.77
CA SER A 237 -12.78 9.95 -2.59
C SER A 237 -14.02 9.07 -2.33
N PRO A 238 -15.23 9.56 -2.63
CA PRO A 238 -16.45 8.74 -2.54
C PRO A 238 -16.35 7.43 -3.33
N ARG A 239 -15.73 7.46 -4.52
CA ARG A 239 -15.51 6.28 -5.37
C ARG A 239 -14.50 5.31 -4.73
N GLY A 240 -13.40 5.85 -4.17
CA GLY A 240 -12.40 5.05 -3.45
C GLY A 240 -12.95 4.37 -2.20
N ARG A 241 -13.77 5.07 -1.41
CA ARG A 241 -14.47 4.48 -0.24
C ARG A 241 -15.44 3.37 -0.64
N GLN A 242 -16.13 3.54 -1.78
CA GLN A 242 -17.02 2.53 -2.33
C GLN A 242 -16.25 1.28 -2.76
N PHE A 243 -15.14 1.45 -3.47
CA PHE A 243 -14.24 0.38 -3.87
C PHE A 243 -13.68 -0.36 -2.65
N ALA A 244 -13.24 0.37 -1.63
CA ALA A 244 -12.78 -0.22 -0.36
C ALA A 244 -13.88 -1.04 0.33
N ALA A 245 -15.11 -0.51 0.41
CA ALA A 245 -16.24 -1.20 1.02
C ALA A 245 -16.57 -2.52 0.31
N ARG A 246 -16.35 -2.60 -1.00
CA ARG A 246 -16.60 -3.80 -1.78
C ARG A 246 -15.49 -4.84 -1.64
N HIS A 247 -14.23 -4.43 -1.73
CA HIS A 247 -13.08 -5.33 -1.93
C HIS A 247 -12.14 -5.46 -0.74
N ALA A 248 -11.98 -4.41 0.08
CA ALA A 248 -10.92 -4.38 1.07
C ALA A 248 -11.32 -5.01 2.41
N GLU A 249 -10.34 -5.56 3.11
CA GLU A 249 -10.40 -5.99 4.51
C GLU A 249 -9.64 -5.02 5.43
N GLY A 250 -8.79 -4.17 4.86
CA GLY A 250 -8.12 -3.08 5.53
C GLY A 250 -8.20 -1.78 4.75
N VAL A 251 -8.33 -0.66 5.44
CA VAL A 251 -8.21 0.67 4.85
C VAL A 251 -7.18 1.45 5.63
N PHE A 252 -6.20 2.01 4.91
CA PHE A 252 -5.31 3.04 5.44
C PHE A 252 -5.92 4.41 5.17
N THR A 253 -5.95 5.28 6.18
CA THR A 253 -6.48 6.64 6.06
C THR A 253 -5.64 7.63 6.85
N ILE A 254 -5.53 8.85 6.34
CA ILE A 254 -4.99 10.00 7.06
C ILE A 254 -6.12 11.03 7.19
N SER A 255 -6.29 11.59 8.36
CA SER A 255 -7.31 12.60 8.61
C SER A 255 -6.73 13.73 9.46
N PRO A 256 -7.13 14.99 9.23
CA PRO A 256 -6.57 16.13 9.92
C PRO A 256 -6.94 16.17 11.41
N ASP A 257 -8.08 15.62 11.78
CA ASP A 257 -8.59 15.67 13.15
C ASP A 257 -9.53 14.51 13.48
N LEU A 258 -9.90 14.39 14.73
CA LEU A 258 -10.80 13.33 15.24
C LEU A 258 -12.22 13.38 14.62
N PRO A 259 -12.89 14.53 14.43
CA PRO A 259 -14.16 14.59 13.74
C PRO A 259 -14.13 14.03 12.31
N ALA A 260 -13.08 14.37 11.54
CA ALA A 260 -12.86 13.84 10.20
C ALA A 260 -12.64 12.31 10.21
N MET A 261 -11.81 11.80 11.16
CA MET A 261 -11.65 10.36 11.37
C MET A 261 -12.96 9.64 11.65
N GLN A 262 -13.79 10.19 12.54
CA GLN A 262 -15.08 9.61 12.89
C GLN A 262 -16.06 9.65 11.72
N SER A 263 -16.05 10.72 10.92
CA SER A 263 -16.89 10.86 9.73
C SER A 263 -16.50 9.82 8.68
N TYR A 264 -15.20 9.71 8.37
CA TYR A 264 -14.68 8.69 7.46
C TYR A 264 -15.04 7.28 7.92
N TYR A 265 -14.84 6.99 9.21
CA TYR A 265 -15.16 5.69 9.79
C TYR A 265 -16.64 5.32 9.58
N ARG A 266 -17.55 6.23 9.89
CA ARG A 266 -19.00 6.01 9.72
C ARG A 266 -19.35 5.77 8.25
N ASP A 267 -18.89 6.62 7.36
CA ASP A 267 -19.18 6.52 5.92
C ASP A 267 -18.72 5.17 5.34
N VAL A 268 -17.47 4.77 5.61
CA VAL A 268 -16.94 3.48 5.11
C VAL A 268 -17.71 2.30 5.70
N LYS A 269 -18.05 2.33 7.02
CA LYS A 269 -18.80 1.26 7.66
C LYS A 269 -20.24 1.15 7.18
N ASP A 270 -20.86 2.24 6.81
CA ASP A 270 -22.21 2.24 6.28
C ASP A 270 -22.24 1.76 4.81
N ARG A 271 -21.23 2.13 4.00
CA ARG A 271 -21.05 1.56 2.65
C ARG A 271 -20.83 0.06 2.70
N LEU A 272 -20.04 -0.43 3.67
CA LEU A 272 -19.81 -1.86 3.86
C LEU A 272 -21.12 -2.64 4.07
N VAL A 273 -22.02 -2.09 4.91
CA VAL A 273 -23.35 -2.69 5.13
C VAL A 273 -24.19 -2.68 3.85
N ASN A 274 -24.12 -1.62 3.05
CA ASN A 274 -24.81 -1.54 1.76
C ASN A 274 -24.29 -2.55 0.73
N GLU A 275 -23.02 -2.95 0.84
CA GLU A 275 -22.42 -4.06 0.05
C GLU A 275 -22.74 -5.46 0.65
N GLY A 276 -23.62 -5.54 1.66
CA GLY A 276 -24.00 -6.81 2.30
C GLY A 276 -22.93 -7.39 3.24
N ARG A 277 -21.90 -6.62 3.60
CA ARG A 277 -20.79 -7.03 4.47
C ARG A 277 -21.03 -6.58 5.92
N ARG A 278 -20.42 -7.25 6.87
CA ARG A 278 -20.48 -6.87 8.29
C ARG A 278 -19.49 -5.74 8.57
N LYS A 279 -19.82 -4.84 9.50
CA LYS A 279 -18.90 -3.75 9.93
C LYS A 279 -17.54 -4.26 10.44
N SER A 280 -17.47 -5.53 10.90
CA SER A 280 -16.24 -6.18 11.35
C SER A 280 -15.33 -6.67 10.21
N ASP A 281 -15.85 -6.79 8.99
CA ASP A 281 -15.14 -7.40 7.86
C ASP A 281 -14.10 -6.47 7.22
N LEU A 282 -13.98 -5.23 7.72
CA LEU A 282 -12.98 -4.26 7.30
C LEU A 282 -12.41 -3.53 8.51
N ALA A 283 -11.08 -3.53 8.67
CA ALA A 283 -10.35 -2.72 9.63
C ALA A 283 -10.03 -1.34 9.04
N ILE A 284 -10.12 -0.28 9.84
CA ILE A 284 -9.69 1.06 9.44
C ILE A 284 -8.46 1.41 10.27
N LEU A 285 -7.34 1.60 9.59
CA LEU A 285 -6.03 1.93 10.14
C LEU A 285 -5.78 3.41 9.90
N THR A 286 -5.86 4.20 10.95
CA THR A 286 -5.59 5.64 10.86
C THR A 286 -4.11 5.90 11.04
N GLY A 287 -3.51 6.60 10.08
CA GLY A 287 -2.12 7.06 10.16
C GLY A 287 -1.95 8.09 11.27
N ILE A 288 -0.95 7.86 12.11
CA ILE A 288 -0.48 8.80 13.13
C ILE A 288 1.04 8.93 13.01
N PHE A 289 1.57 10.09 13.27
CA PHE A 289 3.01 10.34 13.32
C PHE A 289 3.38 10.77 14.74
N PRO A 290 3.76 9.81 15.63
CA PRO A 290 4.06 10.12 17.03
C PRO A 290 5.47 10.70 17.17
N ILE A 291 5.60 11.85 17.84
CA ILE A 291 6.87 12.41 18.25
C ILE A 291 7.07 12.13 19.73
N VAL A 292 8.05 11.28 20.03
CA VAL A 292 8.29 10.76 21.37
C VAL A 292 9.47 11.48 22.04
N GLY A 293 9.25 12.05 23.22
CA GLY A 293 10.26 12.64 24.10
C GLY A 293 10.19 12.06 25.51
N SER A 294 11.23 12.31 26.31
CA SER A 294 11.24 12.00 27.75
C SER A 294 10.28 12.90 28.55
N SER A 295 9.88 14.02 27.97
CA SER A 295 8.90 14.99 28.46
C SER A 295 8.20 15.63 27.27
N GLU A 296 7.10 16.35 27.54
CA GLU A 296 6.38 17.12 26.51
C GLU A 296 7.31 18.16 25.85
N SER A 297 8.14 18.87 26.65
CA SER A 297 9.12 19.83 26.13
C SER A 297 10.16 19.16 25.21
N ALA A 298 10.64 17.97 25.56
CA ALA A 298 11.58 17.24 24.71
C ALA A 298 10.93 16.72 23.41
N ALA A 299 9.67 16.40 23.44
CA ALA A 299 8.92 16.04 22.22
C ALA A 299 8.70 17.28 21.33
N GLN A 300 8.35 18.43 21.95
CA GLN A 300 8.17 19.69 21.25
C GLN A 300 9.47 20.18 20.60
N GLU A 301 10.60 20.09 21.31
CA GLU A 301 11.91 20.43 20.75
C GLU A 301 12.25 19.58 19.51
N LYS A 302 11.99 18.28 19.57
CA LYS A 302 12.15 17.41 18.40
C LYS A 302 11.25 17.82 17.23
N TYR A 303 10.02 18.21 17.51
CA TYR A 303 9.10 18.68 16.48
C TYR A 303 9.62 19.95 15.80
N GLU A 304 10.10 20.92 16.60
CA GLU A 304 10.67 22.16 16.10
C GLU A 304 11.91 21.91 15.24
N GLN A 305 12.81 21.03 15.67
CA GLN A 305 13.96 20.60 14.87
C GLN A 305 13.56 20.01 13.53
N LEU A 306 12.49 19.20 13.52
CA LEU A 306 11.96 18.66 12.28
C LEU A 306 11.41 19.78 11.38
N VAL A 307 10.64 20.71 11.93
CA VAL A 307 10.07 21.84 11.17
C VAL A 307 11.17 22.72 10.57
N GLU A 308 12.24 23.00 11.31
CA GLU A 308 13.37 23.80 10.84
C GLU A 308 14.16 23.16 9.68
N LEU A 309 14.13 21.83 9.55
CA LEU A 309 14.79 21.13 8.45
C LEU A 309 14.05 21.27 7.13
N ALA A 310 12.73 21.37 7.17
CA ALA A 310 11.91 21.41 5.97
C ALA A 310 12.05 22.77 5.28
N THR A 311 12.61 22.77 4.07
CA THR A 311 12.64 23.97 3.24
C THR A 311 11.30 24.19 2.52
N PRO A 312 10.89 25.44 2.29
CA PRO A 312 9.68 25.74 1.49
C PRO A 312 9.71 25.08 0.12
N GLU A 313 10.86 25.05 -0.53
CA GLU A 313 11.05 24.48 -1.87
C GLU A 313 10.87 22.95 -1.87
N ALA A 314 11.39 22.27 -0.86
CA ALA A 314 11.18 20.82 -0.68
C ALA A 314 9.71 20.50 -0.43
N GLY A 315 9.04 21.32 0.40
CA GLY A 315 7.60 21.23 0.64
C GLY A 315 6.80 21.44 -0.63
N LEU A 316 7.17 22.43 -1.42
CA LEU A 316 6.53 22.75 -2.70
C LEU A 316 6.67 21.62 -3.73
N ALA A 317 7.86 21.03 -3.83
CA ALA A 317 8.11 19.88 -4.70
C ALA A 317 7.23 18.70 -4.31
N TRP A 318 7.14 18.41 -3.01
CA TRP A 318 6.29 17.34 -2.49
C TRP A 318 4.81 17.60 -2.75
N CYS A 319 4.30 18.80 -2.41
CA CYS A 319 2.90 19.18 -2.66
C CYS A 319 2.55 19.12 -4.14
N SER A 320 3.43 19.62 -5.01
CA SER A 320 3.23 19.60 -6.47
C SER A 320 3.10 18.17 -7.00
N GLY A 321 3.95 17.28 -6.55
CA GLY A 321 3.90 15.87 -6.93
C GLY A 321 2.65 15.18 -6.42
N TYR A 322 2.32 15.36 -5.14
CA TYR A 322 1.17 14.73 -4.53
C TYR A 322 -0.16 15.17 -5.14
N ALA A 323 -0.28 16.48 -5.44
CA ALA A 323 -1.49 17.04 -6.06
C ALA A 323 -1.49 16.89 -7.60
N SER A 324 -0.40 16.45 -8.22
CA SER A 324 -0.20 16.48 -9.68
C SER A 324 -0.44 17.89 -10.28
N TYR A 325 0.01 18.92 -9.55
CA TYR A 325 -0.17 20.33 -9.91
C TYR A 325 1.13 21.10 -9.73
N ASN A 326 1.46 21.99 -10.67
CA ASN A 326 2.66 22.83 -10.59
C ASN A 326 2.47 24.02 -9.65
N PHE A 327 2.71 23.86 -8.36
CA PHE A 327 2.64 24.96 -7.40
C PHE A 327 3.79 25.98 -7.51
N ALA A 328 4.86 25.71 -8.27
CA ALA A 328 5.92 26.68 -8.51
C ALA A 328 5.42 27.96 -9.21
N GLN A 329 4.26 27.91 -9.86
CA GLN A 329 3.62 29.06 -10.50
C GLN A 329 2.79 29.91 -9.51
N VAL A 330 2.62 29.45 -8.26
CA VAL A 330 1.82 30.13 -7.26
C VAL A 330 2.74 30.78 -6.22
N PRO A 331 2.65 32.09 -5.97
CA PRO A 331 3.42 32.73 -4.90
C PRO A 331 3.17 32.08 -3.54
N PHE A 332 4.21 31.95 -2.72
CA PHE A 332 4.15 31.24 -1.42
C PHE A 332 3.10 31.78 -0.45
N ASP A 333 2.82 33.08 -0.51
CA ASP A 333 1.82 33.75 0.35
C ASP A 333 0.41 33.73 -0.22
N THR A 334 0.20 33.10 -1.37
CA THR A 334 -1.12 32.99 -1.98
C THR A 334 -1.99 32.03 -1.17
N LYS A 335 -3.12 32.54 -0.69
CA LYS A 335 -4.16 31.66 -0.13
C LYS A 335 -4.76 30.82 -1.25
N LEU A 336 -4.64 29.52 -1.17
CA LEU A 336 -5.38 28.61 -2.03
C LEU A 336 -6.85 28.75 -1.62
N SER A 337 -7.64 29.41 -2.48
CA SER A 337 -9.11 29.46 -2.29
C SER A 337 -9.71 28.10 -2.61
N GLU A 338 -10.79 27.79 -1.90
CA GLU A 338 -11.59 26.58 -2.10
C GLU A 338 -12.08 26.43 -3.55
#